data_b7cb066a04d322b56893758cbb81fcfc
#
_entry.id   b7cb066a04d322b56893758cbb81fcfc
#
_cell.length_a   1.000
_cell.length_b   1.000
_cell.length_c   1.000
_cell.angle_alpha   90.00
_cell.angle_beta   90.00
_cell.angle_gamma   90.00
#
_symmetry.space_group_name_H-M   'P 1'
#
loop_
_entity.id
_entity.type
_entity.pdbx_description
1 polymer ?
#
loop_
_entity_poly.entity_id
_entity_poly.type
_entity_poly.pdbx_seq_one_letter_code
_entity_poly.pdbx_strand_id
1 'polypeptide(L)'
;MAMPSDIGIIDTMIGFPASDFSQYDFIRKQLKDDSTEFEFPVEYMFKNVPKELYGSDNPISVTLHEMDRFGVEVGVVGVGDEVGRQALRDHPDRFVGSGWVDPNRGMKGIRTMVRQYEEFGVRAFTAFNAGYTPQVGLDKALMYPIYAKCVELGVPIFSCVGVPGPRFPMWPQHVERL
;
A
#
# COMPACT_ATOMS: atom_id res chain seq x y z
N MET A 1 20.00 -6.24 18.03
CA MET A 1 20.33 -4.82 17.81
C MET A 1 19.12 -4.05 18.34
N ALA A 2 19.29 -3.13 19.28
CA ALA A 2 18.16 -2.32 19.77
C ALA A 2 17.80 -1.26 18.72
N MET A 3 16.50 -0.94 18.61
CA MET A 3 16.06 0.20 17.79
C MET A 3 16.66 1.49 18.32
N PRO A 4 17.11 2.42 17.44
CA PRO A 4 17.50 3.75 17.88
C PRO A 4 16.35 4.42 18.66
N SER A 5 16.68 5.09 19.76
CA SER A 5 15.67 5.78 20.60
C SER A 5 15.73 7.31 20.45
N ASP A 6 16.64 7.80 19.65
CA ASP A 6 16.96 9.22 19.43
C ASP A 6 16.59 9.75 18.03
N ILE A 7 16.01 8.88 17.19
CA ILE A 7 15.51 9.23 15.87
C ILE A 7 14.09 8.72 15.71
N GLY A 8 13.23 9.52 15.07
CA GLY A 8 11.87 9.12 14.77
C GLY A 8 11.79 8.00 13.74
N ILE A 9 10.77 7.17 13.87
CA ILE A 9 10.48 6.10 12.92
C ILE A 9 9.42 6.62 11.93
N ILE A 10 9.69 6.46 10.63
CA ILE A 10 8.71 6.65 9.57
C ILE A 10 8.35 5.27 9.01
N ASP A 11 7.12 4.84 9.18
CA ASP A 11 6.63 3.61 8.56
C ASP A 11 6.03 3.93 7.18
N THR A 12 6.64 3.38 6.13
CA THR A 12 6.26 3.68 4.74
C THR A 12 5.08 2.85 4.21
N MET A 13 4.51 1.96 5.03
CA MET A 13 3.39 1.11 4.63
C MET A 13 2.48 0.76 5.82
N ILE A 14 1.82 1.76 6.37
CA ILE A 14 0.81 1.59 7.42
C ILE A 14 -0.59 1.47 6.80
N GLY A 15 -1.42 0.62 7.39
CA GLY A 15 -2.85 0.48 7.10
C GLY A 15 -3.71 0.65 8.33
N PHE A 16 -5.01 0.68 8.12
CA PHE A 16 -6.01 0.73 9.18
C PHE A 16 -6.68 -0.63 9.36
N PRO A 17 -7.05 -1.03 10.59
CA PRO A 17 -7.87 -2.21 10.80
C PRO A 17 -9.16 -2.13 9.99
N ALA A 18 -9.54 -3.22 9.34
CA ALA A 18 -10.76 -3.32 8.56
C ALA A 18 -11.44 -4.67 8.81
N SER A 19 -12.77 -4.68 8.81
CA SER A 19 -13.57 -5.91 8.88
C SER A 19 -13.91 -6.45 7.49
N ASP A 20 -13.87 -5.61 6.44
CA ASP A 20 -14.09 -6.00 5.06
C ASP A 20 -12.76 -6.22 4.33
N PHE A 21 -12.50 -7.46 3.95
CA PHE A 21 -11.31 -7.87 3.23
C PHE A 21 -11.54 -8.04 1.71
N SER A 22 -12.70 -7.65 1.18
CA SER A 22 -13.03 -7.73 -0.24
C SER A 22 -12.02 -6.98 -1.14
N GLN A 23 -11.33 -5.99 -0.59
CA GLN A 23 -10.24 -5.30 -1.26
C GLN A 23 -9.11 -6.23 -1.74
N TYR A 24 -8.99 -7.44 -1.16
CA TYR A 24 -8.01 -8.46 -1.57
C TYR A 24 -8.54 -9.45 -2.61
N ASP A 25 -9.82 -9.41 -2.99
CA ASP A 25 -10.42 -10.38 -3.91
C ASP A 25 -9.82 -10.33 -5.31
N PHE A 26 -9.24 -9.19 -5.72
CA PHE A 26 -8.52 -9.10 -6.99
C PHE A 26 -7.35 -10.10 -7.08
N ILE A 27 -6.80 -10.52 -5.94
CA ILE A 27 -5.68 -11.47 -5.85
C ILE A 27 -6.16 -12.89 -6.18
N ARG A 28 -7.41 -13.26 -5.89
CA ARG A 28 -7.94 -14.63 -6.06
C ARG A 28 -7.69 -15.18 -7.46
N LYS A 29 -7.85 -14.34 -8.49
CA LYS A 29 -7.66 -14.74 -9.90
C LYS A 29 -6.21 -15.05 -10.26
N GLN A 30 -5.27 -14.66 -9.43
CA GLN A 30 -3.84 -14.81 -9.65
C GLN A 30 -3.21 -15.86 -8.73
N LEU A 31 -3.95 -16.40 -7.77
CA LEU A 31 -3.45 -17.44 -6.89
C LEU A 31 -3.15 -18.71 -7.68
N LYS A 32 -2.07 -19.40 -7.32
CA LYS A 32 -1.66 -20.67 -7.93
C LYS A 32 -2.40 -21.88 -7.35
N ASP A 33 -2.98 -21.72 -6.19
CA ASP A 33 -3.78 -22.72 -5.50
C ASP A 33 -5.18 -22.16 -5.21
N ASP A 34 -6.18 -23.00 -5.34
CA ASP A 34 -7.57 -22.70 -4.97
C ASP A 34 -7.78 -22.88 -3.47
N SER A 35 -6.88 -22.32 -2.65
CA SER A 35 -7.05 -22.42 -1.21
C SER A 35 -8.34 -21.69 -0.81
N THR A 36 -9.39 -22.50 -0.59
CA THR A 36 -10.68 -22.05 -0.06
C THR A 36 -10.69 -22.04 1.48
N GLU A 37 -9.56 -22.38 2.10
CA GLU A 37 -9.41 -22.48 3.55
C GLU A 37 -9.37 -21.13 4.25
N PHE A 38 -9.15 -20.04 3.51
CA PHE A 38 -9.02 -18.70 4.05
C PHE A 38 -10.24 -17.85 3.75
N GLU A 39 -10.66 -17.04 4.71
CA GLU A 39 -11.72 -16.05 4.54
C GLU A 39 -11.36 -15.03 3.44
N PHE A 40 -10.07 -14.69 3.36
CA PHE A 40 -9.54 -13.83 2.30
C PHE A 40 -8.15 -14.32 1.83
N PRO A 41 -7.73 -13.95 0.60
CA PRO A 41 -6.59 -14.58 -0.08
C PRO A 41 -5.24 -14.53 0.63
N VAL A 42 -5.07 -13.66 1.61
CA VAL A 42 -3.80 -13.43 2.31
C VAL A 42 -3.91 -13.60 3.82
N GLU A 43 -4.96 -14.23 4.33
CA GLU A 43 -5.20 -14.40 5.76
C GLU A 43 -4.00 -14.99 6.52
N TYR A 44 -3.27 -15.90 5.88
CA TYR A 44 -2.09 -16.51 6.48
C TYR A 44 -0.97 -15.52 6.84
N MET A 45 -0.95 -14.33 6.23
CA MET A 45 0.00 -13.27 6.55
C MET A 45 -0.34 -12.55 7.86
N PHE A 46 -1.58 -12.65 8.32
CA PHE A 46 -2.12 -11.91 9.45
C PHE A 46 -2.43 -12.79 10.66
N LYS A 47 -1.85 -13.99 10.74
CA LYS A 47 -2.13 -14.98 11.81
C LYS A 47 -1.93 -14.44 13.24
N ASN A 48 -1.01 -13.50 13.41
CA ASN A 48 -0.66 -12.93 14.72
C ASN A 48 -1.28 -11.56 14.97
N VAL A 49 -2.11 -11.07 14.06
CA VAL A 49 -2.83 -9.79 14.27
C VAL A 49 -4.08 -10.09 15.10
N PRO A 50 -4.31 -9.37 16.22
CA PRO A 50 -5.50 -9.55 17.03
C PRO A 50 -6.78 -9.26 16.21
N LYS A 51 -7.65 -10.27 16.08
CA LYS A 51 -8.88 -10.15 15.25
C LYS A 51 -9.88 -9.15 15.82
N GLU A 52 -9.87 -8.95 17.12
CA GLU A 52 -10.70 -7.97 17.81
C GLU A 52 -10.44 -6.52 17.37
N LEU A 53 -9.28 -6.24 16.80
CA LEU A 53 -8.95 -4.91 16.27
C LEU A 53 -9.57 -4.63 14.90
N TYR A 54 -9.93 -5.68 14.15
CA TYR A 54 -10.46 -5.52 12.78
C TYR A 54 -11.83 -4.86 12.71
N GLY A 55 -12.65 -5.01 13.74
CA GLY A 55 -14.00 -4.45 13.81
C GLY A 55 -14.10 -3.14 14.61
N SER A 56 -13.00 -2.42 14.79
CA SER A 56 -13.01 -1.17 15.54
C SER A 56 -13.84 -0.09 14.84
N ASP A 57 -14.72 0.57 15.59
CA ASP A 57 -15.48 1.74 15.12
C ASP A 57 -14.57 2.95 14.84
N ASN A 58 -13.36 2.95 15.39
CA ASN A 58 -12.36 4.01 15.17
C ASN A 58 -11.00 3.42 14.77
N PRO A 59 -10.82 2.98 13.52
CA PRO A 59 -9.59 2.38 13.06
C PRO A 59 -8.38 3.33 13.08
N ILE A 60 -8.61 4.64 12.94
CA ILE A 60 -7.55 5.66 13.01
C ILE A 60 -6.96 5.72 14.43
N SER A 61 -7.83 5.74 15.45
CA SER A 61 -7.38 5.76 16.85
C SER A 61 -6.58 4.50 17.22
N VAL A 62 -7.01 3.33 16.74
CA VAL A 62 -6.27 2.08 16.94
C VAL A 62 -4.87 2.17 16.32
N THR A 63 -4.78 2.65 15.09
CA THR A 63 -3.49 2.80 14.40
C THR A 63 -2.58 3.79 15.09
N LEU A 64 -3.10 4.94 15.52
CA LEU A 64 -2.33 5.93 16.27
C LEU A 64 -1.81 5.37 17.61
N HIS A 65 -2.65 4.62 18.32
CA HIS A 65 -2.24 3.96 19.55
C HIS A 65 -1.06 2.99 19.34
N GLU A 66 -1.12 2.17 18.29
CA GLU A 66 -0.03 1.26 17.97
C GLU A 66 1.23 2.00 17.47
N MET A 67 1.06 3.08 16.69
CA MET A 67 2.18 3.94 16.31
C MET A 67 2.90 4.50 17.55
N ASP A 68 2.15 5.03 18.50
CA ASP A 68 2.71 5.57 19.75
C ASP A 68 3.42 4.47 20.57
N ARG A 69 2.81 3.30 20.65
CA ARG A 69 3.37 2.14 21.36
C ARG A 69 4.71 1.69 20.81
N PHE A 70 4.91 1.80 19.50
CA PHE A 70 6.13 1.38 18.81
C PHE A 70 7.07 2.52 18.42
N GLY A 71 6.76 3.76 18.82
CA GLY A 71 7.58 4.94 18.54
C GLY A 71 7.58 5.35 17.07
N VAL A 72 6.51 5.02 16.33
CA VAL A 72 6.32 5.46 14.93
C VAL A 72 5.80 6.89 14.95
N GLU A 73 6.61 7.83 14.49
CA GLU A 73 6.23 9.25 14.44
C GLU A 73 5.28 9.53 13.29
N VAL A 74 5.61 9.01 12.09
CA VAL A 74 4.85 9.26 10.87
C VAL A 74 4.56 7.95 10.15
N GLY A 75 3.32 7.76 9.72
CA GLY A 75 2.87 6.65 8.89
C GLY A 75 2.48 7.09 7.48
N VAL A 76 2.94 6.35 6.47
CA VAL A 76 2.50 6.56 5.09
C VAL A 76 1.27 5.69 4.83
N VAL A 77 0.14 6.34 4.54
CA VAL A 77 -1.17 5.69 4.38
C VAL A 77 -1.74 5.85 2.97
N GLY A 78 -2.48 4.86 2.51
CA GLY A 78 -3.16 4.91 1.22
C GLY A 78 -4.34 5.89 1.20
N VAL A 79 -4.50 6.63 0.10
CA VAL A 79 -5.67 7.53 -0.11
C VAL A 79 -6.81 6.85 -0.88
N GLY A 80 -6.75 5.54 -1.07
CA GLY A 80 -7.74 4.78 -1.85
C GLY A 80 -9.14 4.73 -1.22
N ASP A 81 -9.22 4.77 0.10
CA ASP A 81 -10.46 4.74 0.88
C ASP A 81 -10.67 6.03 1.67
N GLU A 82 -11.85 6.14 2.32
CA GLU A 82 -12.19 7.32 3.10
C GLU A 82 -11.44 7.38 4.43
N VAL A 83 -11.13 6.24 5.04
CA VAL A 83 -10.41 6.19 6.33
C VAL A 83 -9.02 6.81 6.17
N GLY A 84 -8.28 6.43 5.11
CA GLY A 84 -6.98 7.01 4.81
C GLY A 84 -7.05 8.52 4.56
N ARG A 85 -8.04 8.98 3.79
CA ARG A 85 -8.26 10.41 3.54
C ARG A 85 -8.66 11.18 4.80
N GLN A 86 -9.48 10.57 5.67
CA GLN A 86 -9.84 11.16 6.96
C GLN A 86 -8.63 11.28 7.88
N ALA A 87 -7.80 10.23 7.98
CA ALA A 87 -6.58 10.26 8.78
C ALA A 87 -5.65 11.41 8.38
N LEU A 88 -5.50 11.66 7.08
CA LEU A 88 -4.70 12.78 6.57
C LEU A 88 -5.28 14.15 6.94
N ARG A 89 -6.61 14.29 6.95
CA ARG A 89 -7.26 15.56 7.33
C ARG A 89 -7.16 15.82 8.82
N ASP A 90 -7.41 14.78 9.63
CA ASP A 90 -7.56 14.91 11.08
C ASP A 90 -6.20 14.87 11.81
N HIS A 91 -5.19 14.22 11.22
CA HIS A 91 -3.86 14.02 11.80
C HIS A 91 -2.74 14.26 10.77
N PRO A 92 -2.64 15.47 10.19
CA PRO A 92 -1.67 15.77 9.13
C PRO A 92 -0.22 15.76 9.59
N ASP A 93 0.03 15.81 10.90
CA ASP A 93 1.33 15.67 11.55
C ASP A 93 1.76 14.21 11.75
N ARG A 94 0.82 13.27 11.67
CA ARG A 94 1.06 11.85 11.91
C ARG A 94 0.99 11.00 10.64
N PHE A 95 0.32 11.48 9.60
CA PHE A 95 0.13 10.71 8.37
C PHE A 95 0.55 11.47 7.13
N VAL A 96 1.15 10.74 6.19
CA VAL A 96 1.50 11.19 4.84
C VAL A 96 0.77 10.32 3.83
N GLY A 97 0.15 10.95 2.82
CA GLY A 97 -0.63 10.23 1.81
C GLY A 97 0.24 9.55 0.77
N SER A 98 -0.10 8.30 0.45
CA SER A 98 0.39 7.58 -0.72
C SER A 98 -0.75 7.30 -1.70
N GLY A 99 -0.54 7.66 -2.96
CA GLY A 99 -1.43 7.30 -4.05
C GLY A 99 -1.15 5.89 -4.57
N TRP A 100 -2.11 5.35 -5.32
CA TRP A 100 -1.96 4.10 -6.04
C TRP A 100 -2.25 4.30 -7.52
N VAL A 101 -1.53 3.60 -8.38
CA VAL A 101 -1.70 3.67 -9.83
C VAL A 101 -1.64 2.29 -10.46
N ASP A 102 -2.50 2.04 -11.44
CA ASP A 102 -2.48 0.84 -12.26
C ASP A 102 -1.92 1.18 -13.65
N PRO A 103 -0.74 0.65 -14.03
CA PRO A 103 -0.11 0.91 -15.32
C PRO A 103 -0.97 0.45 -16.50
N ASN A 104 -1.83 -0.55 -16.32
CA ASN A 104 -2.74 -1.04 -17.35
C ASN A 104 -3.80 0.00 -17.76
N ARG A 105 -3.99 1.06 -16.99
CA ARG A 105 -4.92 2.15 -17.27
C ARG A 105 -4.34 3.23 -18.17
N GLY A 106 -3.05 3.15 -18.55
CA GLY A 106 -2.39 4.12 -19.43
C GLY A 106 -2.62 5.57 -18.96
N MET A 107 -2.99 6.46 -19.87
CA MET A 107 -3.21 7.89 -19.55
C MET A 107 -4.33 8.15 -18.52
N LYS A 108 -5.29 7.25 -18.36
CA LYS A 108 -6.29 7.37 -17.28
C LYS A 108 -5.63 7.18 -15.91
N GLY A 109 -4.67 6.25 -15.80
CA GLY A 109 -3.86 6.07 -14.59
C GLY A 109 -3.05 7.33 -14.27
N ILE A 110 -2.38 7.92 -15.26
CA ILE A 110 -1.61 9.16 -15.08
C ILE A 110 -2.50 10.32 -14.59
N ARG A 111 -3.69 10.50 -15.18
CA ARG A 111 -4.64 11.52 -14.70
C ARG A 111 -5.11 11.25 -13.26
N THR A 112 -5.24 9.97 -12.87
CA THR A 112 -5.56 9.61 -11.49
C THR A 112 -4.42 9.97 -10.54
N MET A 113 -3.15 9.79 -10.93
CA MET A 113 -2.00 10.22 -10.13
C MET A 113 -2.03 11.72 -9.87
N VAL A 114 -2.19 12.52 -10.93
CA VAL A 114 -2.27 14.00 -10.82
C VAL A 114 -3.40 14.39 -9.87
N ARG A 115 -4.60 13.82 -10.05
CA ARG A 115 -5.73 14.11 -9.18
C ARG A 115 -5.44 13.75 -7.71
N GLN A 116 -4.86 12.59 -7.43
CA GLN A 116 -4.52 12.20 -6.05
C GLN A 116 -3.49 13.16 -5.44
N TYR A 117 -2.53 13.62 -6.22
CA TYR A 117 -1.54 14.61 -5.80
C TYR A 117 -2.19 15.97 -5.47
N GLU A 118 -3.09 16.46 -6.33
CA GLU A 118 -3.75 17.76 -6.19
C GLU A 118 -4.84 17.78 -5.11
N GLU A 119 -5.69 16.73 -5.08
CA GLU A 119 -6.86 16.70 -4.18
C GLU A 119 -6.49 16.21 -2.76
N PHE A 120 -5.59 15.21 -2.64
CA PHE A 120 -5.27 14.59 -1.35
C PHE A 120 -3.86 14.89 -0.87
N GLY A 121 -3.09 15.67 -1.60
CA GLY A 121 -1.74 16.07 -1.20
C GLY A 121 -0.77 14.92 -1.01
N VAL A 122 -0.92 13.81 -1.78
CA VAL A 122 -0.03 12.65 -1.65
C VAL A 122 1.43 13.04 -1.89
N ARG A 123 2.33 12.40 -1.15
CA ARG A 123 3.77 12.62 -1.22
C ARG A 123 4.54 11.40 -1.71
N ALA A 124 3.84 10.33 -2.05
CA ALA A 124 4.41 9.11 -2.62
C ALA A 124 3.37 8.40 -3.47
N PHE A 125 3.83 7.47 -4.32
CA PHE A 125 2.96 6.49 -4.96
C PHE A 125 3.42 5.09 -4.61
N THR A 126 2.47 4.15 -4.56
CA THR A 126 2.76 2.74 -4.31
C THR A 126 2.42 1.91 -5.54
N ALA A 127 3.31 1.00 -5.89
CA ALA A 127 3.15 0.05 -6.99
C ALA A 127 3.31 -1.38 -6.46
N PHE A 128 2.28 -2.20 -6.68
CA PHE A 128 2.30 -3.62 -6.38
C PHE A 128 2.25 -4.43 -7.68
N ASN A 129 3.41 -4.54 -8.33
CA ASN A 129 3.53 -5.02 -9.70
C ASN A 129 3.01 -6.45 -9.92
N ALA A 130 3.18 -7.33 -8.93
CA ALA A 130 2.63 -8.68 -8.97
C ALA A 130 1.11 -8.72 -8.77
N GLY A 131 0.51 -7.69 -8.19
CA GLY A 131 -0.94 -7.58 -7.94
C GLY A 131 -1.75 -7.01 -9.11
N TYR A 132 -1.11 -6.47 -10.14
CA TYR A 132 -1.84 -5.95 -11.30
C TYR A 132 -2.47 -7.06 -12.14
N THR A 133 -3.57 -6.76 -12.83
CA THR A 133 -4.24 -7.68 -13.75
C THR A 133 -4.44 -7.00 -15.11
N PRO A 134 -3.67 -7.39 -16.15
CA PRO A 134 -2.53 -8.32 -16.11
C PRO A 134 -1.35 -7.80 -15.29
N GLN A 135 -0.50 -8.70 -14.80
CA GLN A 135 0.72 -8.35 -14.10
C GLN A 135 1.67 -7.53 -14.99
N VAL A 136 2.36 -6.56 -14.42
CA VAL A 136 3.30 -5.69 -15.13
C VAL A 136 4.64 -5.67 -14.40
N GLY A 137 5.72 -6.07 -15.07
CA GLY A 137 7.06 -6.03 -14.48
C GLY A 137 7.56 -4.60 -14.27
N LEU A 138 8.40 -4.43 -13.26
CA LEU A 138 9.03 -3.13 -12.92
C LEU A 138 9.78 -2.51 -14.10
N ASP A 139 10.38 -3.34 -14.95
CA ASP A 139 11.17 -2.97 -16.13
C ASP A 139 10.33 -2.72 -17.42
N LYS A 140 9.03 -2.86 -17.34
CA LYS A 140 8.17 -2.79 -18.54
C LYS A 140 7.85 -1.35 -18.94
N ALA A 141 7.76 -1.13 -20.25
CA ALA A 141 7.46 0.18 -20.84
C ALA A 141 6.17 0.84 -20.28
N LEU A 142 5.20 0.03 -19.85
CA LEU A 142 3.98 0.51 -19.19
C LEU A 142 4.25 1.26 -17.86
N MET A 143 5.39 0.98 -17.20
CA MET A 143 5.78 1.68 -15.96
C MET A 143 6.45 3.03 -16.22
N TYR A 144 7.07 3.23 -17.39
CA TYR A 144 7.84 4.45 -17.66
C TYR A 144 7.03 5.75 -17.56
N PRO A 145 5.80 5.84 -18.07
CA PRO A 145 4.98 7.06 -17.86
C PRO A 145 4.70 7.35 -16.38
N ILE A 146 4.58 6.30 -15.55
CA ILE A 146 4.37 6.44 -14.10
C ILE A 146 5.63 6.98 -13.45
N TYR A 147 6.79 6.40 -13.76
CA TYR A 147 8.07 6.87 -13.25
C TYR A 147 8.34 8.33 -13.64
N ALA A 148 8.13 8.66 -14.93
CA ALA A 148 8.27 10.04 -15.42
C ALA A 148 7.32 11.00 -14.68
N LYS A 149 6.09 10.58 -14.41
CA LYS A 149 5.12 11.40 -13.65
C LYS A 149 5.54 11.57 -12.18
N CYS A 150 6.09 10.54 -11.55
CA CYS A 150 6.63 10.68 -10.19
C CYS A 150 7.79 11.69 -10.14
N VAL A 151 8.69 11.65 -11.13
CA VAL A 151 9.78 12.64 -11.26
C VAL A 151 9.23 14.06 -11.47
N GLU A 152 8.26 14.22 -12.36
CA GLU A 152 7.61 15.51 -12.62
C GLU A 152 6.94 16.10 -11.37
N LEU A 153 6.28 15.24 -10.57
CA LEU A 153 5.62 15.64 -9.33
C LEU A 153 6.59 15.79 -8.13
N GLY A 154 7.84 15.37 -8.28
CA GLY A 154 8.84 15.40 -7.21
C GLY A 154 8.53 14.43 -6.07
N VAL A 155 7.92 13.29 -6.35
CA VAL A 155 7.52 12.30 -5.33
C VAL A 155 8.15 10.93 -5.60
N PRO A 156 8.49 10.16 -4.56
CA PRO A 156 8.98 8.79 -4.71
C PRO A 156 7.87 7.83 -5.12
N ILE A 157 8.29 6.67 -5.65
CA ILE A 157 7.44 5.50 -5.82
C ILE A 157 7.97 4.36 -4.96
N PHE A 158 7.12 3.76 -4.15
CA PHE A 158 7.40 2.54 -3.40
C PHE A 158 6.93 1.33 -4.20
N SER A 159 7.85 0.42 -4.52
CA SER A 159 7.51 -0.80 -5.25
C SER A 159 7.83 -2.03 -4.41
N CYS A 160 6.91 -2.98 -4.39
CA CYS A 160 7.17 -4.28 -3.82
C CYS A 160 8.17 -5.05 -4.69
N VAL A 161 9.21 -5.59 -4.06
CA VAL A 161 10.23 -6.41 -4.72
C VAL A 161 10.40 -7.75 -3.99
N GLY A 162 10.98 -8.73 -4.66
CA GLY A 162 11.20 -10.06 -4.10
C GLY A 162 9.97 -10.96 -4.16
N VAL A 163 9.85 -11.88 -3.22
CA VAL A 163 8.73 -12.85 -3.17
C VAL A 163 7.47 -12.14 -2.67
N PRO A 164 6.39 -12.14 -3.47
CA PRO A 164 5.12 -11.57 -3.00
C PRO A 164 4.57 -12.40 -1.82
N GLY A 165 3.98 -11.69 -0.84
CA GLY A 165 3.31 -12.34 0.27
C GLY A 165 2.21 -13.31 -0.21
N PRO A 166 1.25 -12.90 -1.06
CA PRO A 166 0.31 -13.80 -1.71
C PRO A 166 1.03 -14.78 -2.65
N ARG A 167 0.50 -16.00 -2.76
CA ARG A 167 1.09 -17.10 -3.55
C ARG A 167 0.82 -16.99 -5.04
N PHE A 168 1.17 -15.88 -5.67
CA PHE A 168 1.06 -15.71 -7.12
C PHE A 168 2.43 -15.49 -7.78
N PRO A 169 2.51 -15.49 -9.13
CA PRO A 169 3.78 -15.35 -9.84
C PRO A 169 4.54 -14.08 -9.43
N MET A 170 5.81 -14.23 -9.06
CA MET A 170 6.63 -13.13 -8.57
C MET A 170 7.44 -12.42 -9.66
N TRP A 171 7.41 -12.90 -10.90
CA TRP A 171 8.24 -12.36 -11.99
C TRP A 171 8.17 -10.83 -12.14
N PRO A 172 7.02 -10.14 -11.84
CA PRO A 172 6.95 -8.69 -11.99
C PRO A 172 7.77 -7.93 -10.94
N GLN A 173 8.11 -8.58 -9.84
CA GLN A 173 8.85 -8.00 -8.69
C GLN A 173 10.28 -8.52 -8.56
N HIS A 174 10.79 -9.18 -9.59
CA HIS A 174 12.12 -9.77 -9.54
C HIS A 174 13.18 -8.68 -9.55
N VAL A 175 14.09 -8.69 -8.57
CA VAL A 175 15.12 -7.63 -8.40
C VAL A 175 16.12 -7.54 -9.54
N GLU A 176 16.36 -8.63 -10.26
CA GLU A 176 17.25 -8.61 -11.47
C GLU A 176 16.69 -7.75 -12.62
N ARG A 177 15.45 -7.24 -12.47
CA ARG A 177 14.80 -6.36 -13.44
C ARG A 177 14.95 -4.86 -13.11
N LEU A 178 15.61 -4.55 -12.00
CA LEU A 178 15.94 -3.20 -11.61
C LEU A 178 17.34 -2.83 -12.09
#